data_577cce5923a9a03f1e1c9bf46269ffac
#
_entry.id   577cce5923a9a03f1e1c9bf46269ffac
#
_cell.length_a   1.000
_cell.length_b   1.000
_cell.length_c   1.000
_cell.angle_alpha   90.00
_cell.angle_beta   90.00
_cell.angle_gamma   90.00
#
_symmetry.space_group_name_H-M   'P 1'
#
loop_
_entity.id
_entity.type
_entity.pdbx_description
1 polymer ?
#
loop_
_entity_poly.entity_id
_entity_poly.type
_entity_poly.pdbx_seq_one_letter_code
_entity_poly.pdbx_strand_id
1 'polypeptide(L)'
;MIKELNFPAGCHLFGRWQDGDPEAEKCLKEIFDDTIAGKYDAIFVNNEPKYGVQASASINLFVLGVLSKLYGLNSAEVYKGDAKRYVRISLMIRKLLGLPKLYIEWPVYAFTAEALGAEMMYPDGAPPGTDPGIPLINRDNWQDLSTPDMNGEIPKLFDDMLECYQDLTGLEPVLHLTAPYSLAADIYGQAQLVTALSDEPEHVNELLDHLVDVVLKPWADYFFEKFPTGWLELTDASGSPFFIGPEKCRDMAIRSILRLKNENSWGARVYDANYRGDYVTQASKSPRTSRRRATPQKERAVELSFEELCAAKQGVCTDYVMRLHDDRMPLHLYHNEAIKRNVPIFIGIGASQIDRNSIADMEATKEEITALLAEYVASVKTVANAIQKNGYETRIPPWPGAIYFEDVSANSSMEIIEIIVGTVLNQGVLNDE
;
A
#
# COMPACT_ATOMS: atom_id res chain seq x y z
N MET A 1 31.70 -11.73 -7.72
CA MET A 1 30.68 -12.66 -7.20
C MET A 1 30.26 -12.17 -5.82
N ILE A 2 29.02 -11.74 -5.67
CA ILE A 2 28.48 -11.37 -4.34
C ILE A 2 28.41 -12.65 -3.54
N LYS A 3 29.17 -12.73 -2.45
CA LYS A 3 29.14 -13.86 -1.53
C LYS A 3 27.95 -13.81 -0.54
N GLU A 4 27.29 -12.67 -0.46
CA GLU A 4 26.26 -12.40 0.54
C GLU A 4 24.98 -11.86 -0.12
N LEU A 5 23.92 -12.65 -0.06
CA LEU A 5 22.57 -12.30 -0.54
C LEU A 5 21.86 -11.50 0.55
N ASN A 6 22.29 -10.25 0.79
CA ASN A 6 21.78 -9.39 1.85
C ASN A 6 21.94 -7.89 1.53
N PHE A 7 21.36 -7.05 2.37
CA PHE A 7 21.63 -5.61 2.44
C PHE A 7 22.96 -5.36 3.19
N PRO A 8 23.83 -4.37 2.79
CA PRO A 8 23.64 -3.41 1.68
C PRO A 8 24.15 -3.91 0.32
N ALA A 9 24.77 -5.09 0.26
CA ALA A 9 25.35 -5.61 -0.98
C ALA A 9 24.37 -5.68 -2.14
N GLY A 10 23.09 -5.98 -1.85
CA GLY A 10 22.00 -5.98 -2.83
C GLY A 10 21.74 -4.58 -3.40
N CYS A 11 21.67 -3.53 -2.57
CA CYS A 11 21.49 -2.17 -3.04
C CYS A 11 22.64 -1.74 -3.97
N HIS A 12 23.89 -2.03 -3.60
CA HIS A 12 25.05 -1.76 -4.46
C HIS A 12 24.98 -2.50 -5.81
N LEU A 13 24.52 -3.75 -5.80
CA LEU A 13 24.36 -4.53 -7.04
C LEU A 13 23.29 -3.94 -7.95
N PHE A 14 22.12 -3.58 -7.39
CA PHE A 14 21.06 -2.92 -8.15
C PHE A 14 21.52 -1.54 -8.66
N GLY A 15 22.23 -0.74 -7.86
CA GLY A 15 22.76 0.55 -8.28
C GLY A 15 23.68 0.42 -9.49
N ARG A 16 24.65 -0.49 -9.45
CA ARG A 16 25.55 -0.76 -10.59
C ARG A 16 24.79 -1.22 -11.84
N TRP A 17 23.78 -2.09 -11.68
CA TRP A 17 22.92 -2.51 -12.77
C TRP A 17 22.14 -1.33 -13.38
N GLN A 18 21.59 -0.45 -12.55
CA GLN A 18 20.90 0.75 -13.02
C GLN A 18 21.84 1.69 -13.81
N ASP A 19 23.14 1.70 -13.48
CA ASP A 19 24.18 2.46 -14.17
C ASP A 19 24.68 1.76 -15.44
N GLY A 20 24.12 0.61 -15.80
CA GLY A 20 24.44 -0.13 -17.04
C GLY A 20 25.68 -1.02 -16.92
N ASP A 21 26.12 -1.41 -15.72
CA ASP A 21 27.23 -2.31 -15.51
C ASP A 21 26.85 -3.75 -15.94
N PRO A 22 27.47 -4.31 -17.02
CA PRO A 22 27.11 -5.63 -17.54
C PRO A 22 27.47 -6.77 -16.59
N GLU A 23 28.49 -6.61 -15.72
CA GLU A 23 28.81 -7.63 -14.72
C GLU A 23 27.78 -7.64 -13.60
N ALA A 24 27.21 -6.50 -13.23
CA ALA A 24 26.09 -6.43 -12.28
C ALA A 24 24.82 -7.05 -12.86
N GLU A 25 24.50 -6.76 -14.12
CA GLU A 25 23.38 -7.38 -14.82
C GLU A 25 23.49 -8.90 -14.86
N LYS A 26 24.66 -9.41 -15.27
CA LYS A 26 24.94 -10.84 -15.30
C LYS A 26 24.79 -11.47 -13.91
N CYS A 27 25.35 -10.82 -12.89
CA CYS A 27 25.25 -11.32 -11.51
C CYS A 27 23.82 -11.35 -11.00
N LEU A 28 23.00 -10.31 -11.25
CA LEU A 28 21.58 -10.29 -10.89
C LEU A 28 20.83 -11.41 -11.60
N LYS A 29 21.10 -11.63 -12.88
CA LYS A 29 20.47 -12.70 -13.66
C LYS A 29 20.80 -14.08 -13.11
N GLU A 30 22.07 -14.33 -12.76
CA GLU A 30 22.47 -15.59 -12.11
C GLU A 30 21.76 -15.79 -10.76
N ILE A 31 21.67 -14.76 -9.92
CA ILE A 31 20.96 -14.82 -8.64
C ILE A 31 19.47 -15.11 -8.86
N PHE A 32 18.83 -14.46 -9.82
CA PHE A 32 17.40 -14.64 -10.05
C PHE A 32 17.09 -15.98 -10.75
N ASP A 33 17.93 -16.46 -11.67
CA ASP A 33 17.79 -17.80 -12.27
C ASP A 33 17.86 -18.87 -11.17
N ASP A 34 18.82 -18.75 -10.25
CA ASP A 34 18.96 -19.64 -9.09
C ASP A 34 17.77 -19.51 -8.11
N THR A 35 17.24 -18.30 -7.93
CA THR A 35 16.05 -18.04 -7.12
C THR A 35 14.82 -18.70 -7.72
N ILE A 36 14.59 -18.51 -9.02
CA ILE A 36 13.48 -19.14 -9.75
C ILE A 36 13.56 -20.66 -9.67
N ALA A 37 14.78 -21.22 -9.78
CA ALA A 37 15.02 -22.65 -9.62
C ALA A 37 14.85 -23.18 -8.18
N GLY A 38 14.54 -22.33 -7.20
CA GLY A 38 14.31 -22.71 -5.80
C GLY A 38 15.58 -22.97 -4.98
N LYS A 39 16.77 -22.63 -5.50
CA LYS A 39 18.03 -22.88 -4.78
C LYS A 39 18.16 -22.10 -3.47
N TYR A 40 17.39 -21.02 -3.33
CA TYR A 40 17.43 -20.13 -2.18
C TYR A 40 16.17 -20.18 -1.31
N ASP A 41 15.25 -21.11 -1.52
CA ASP A 41 13.98 -21.18 -0.80
C ASP A 41 14.17 -21.19 0.73
N ALA A 42 15.21 -21.87 1.23
CA ALA A 42 15.51 -21.92 2.66
C ALA A 42 15.84 -20.58 3.33
N ILE A 43 16.26 -19.55 2.57
CA ILE A 43 16.55 -18.23 3.15
C ILE A 43 15.29 -17.37 3.33
N PHE A 44 14.15 -17.80 2.79
CA PHE A 44 12.89 -17.05 2.88
C PHE A 44 12.10 -17.38 4.14
N VAL A 45 12.46 -18.41 4.87
CA VAL A 45 11.83 -18.70 6.17
C VAL A 45 11.91 -17.46 7.07
N ASN A 46 10.78 -17.08 7.66
CA ASN A 46 10.70 -15.91 8.50
C ASN A 46 11.41 -16.14 9.84
N ASN A 47 12.57 -15.54 10.00
CA ASN A 47 13.35 -15.52 11.25
C ASN A 47 13.72 -14.09 11.65
N GLU A 48 13.02 -13.09 11.11
CA GLU A 48 13.30 -11.68 11.39
C GLU A 48 12.96 -11.34 12.84
N PRO A 49 13.79 -10.55 13.52
CA PRO A 49 13.47 -10.09 14.86
C PRO A 49 12.19 -9.23 14.83
N LYS A 50 11.25 -9.51 15.72
CA LYS A 50 9.95 -8.82 15.79
C LYS A 50 10.03 -7.44 16.47
N TYR A 51 11.20 -7.00 16.91
CA TYR A 51 11.38 -5.82 17.73
C TYR A 51 12.18 -4.75 17.01
N GLY A 52 11.66 -3.52 17.03
CA GLY A 52 12.30 -2.36 16.45
C GLY A 52 11.50 -1.73 15.30
N VAL A 53 11.85 -0.49 15.00
CA VAL A 53 11.32 0.24 13.84
C VAL A 53 11.80 -0.44 12.57
N GLN A 54 10.91 -0.60 11.60
CA GLN A 54 11.21 -1.25 10.33
C GLN A 54 11.25 -0.24 9.18
N ALA A 55 12.06 -0.51 8.16
CA ALA A 55 11.89 0.09 6.84
C ALA A 55 10.91 -0.78 6.05
N SER A 56 9.89 -0.17 5.47
CA SER A 56 8.89 -0.87 4.65
C SER A 56 8.71 -0.17 3.31
N ALA A 57 8.38 -0.92 2.26
CA ALA A 57 8.16 -0.38 0.93
C ALA A 57 7.22 -1.23 0.10
N SER A 58 6.48 -0.58 -0.80
CA SER A 58 5.85 -1.24 -1.94
C SER A 58 6.89 -1.46 -3.03
N ILE A 59 7.06 -2.71 -3.47
CA ILE A 59 8.09 -3.09 -4.46
C ILE A 59 7.52 -3.72 -5.74
N ASN A 60 6.21 -3.79 -5.91
CA ASN A 60 5.63 -4.45 -7.09
C ASN A 60 6.11 -3.81 -8.41
N LEU A 61 6.27 -2.47 -8.45
CA LEU A 61 6.82 -1.77 -9.61
C LEU A 61 8.32 -2.04 -9.82
N PHE A 62 9.07 -2.29 -8.75
CA PHE A 62 10.46 -2.68 -8.86
C PHE A 62 10.59 -4.09 -9.43
N VAL A 63 9.77 -5.03 -8.96
CA VAL A 63 9.69 -6.40 -9.50
C VAL A 63 9.35 -6.37 -10.99
N LEU A 64 8.34 -5.59 -11.39
CA LEU A 64 7.99 -5.37 -12.79
C LEU A 64 9.19 -4.89 -13.60
N GLY A 65 9.83 -3.79 -13.15
CA GLY A 65 10.95 -3.19 -13.86
C GLY A 65 12.17 -4.10 -13.97
N VAL A 66 12.48 -4.86 -12.92
CA VAL A 66 13.59 -5.82 -12.91
C VAL A 66 13.31 -6.97 -13.89
N LEU A 67 12.15 -7.60 -13.82
CA LEU A 67 11.79 -8.71 -14.70
C LEU A 67 11.65 -8.28 -16.16
N SER A 68 11.09 -7.10 -16.41
CA SER A 68 11.02 -6.55 -17.77
C SER A 68 12.40 -6.27 -18.36
N LYS A 69 13.31 -5.64 -17.60
CA LYS A 69 14.64 -5.28 -18.10
C LYS A 69 15.58 -6.49 -18.25
N LEU A 70 15.57 -7.43 -17.30
CA LEU A 70 16.47 -8.58 -17.32
C LEU A 70 16.00 -9.73 -18.20
N TYR A 71 14.68 -9.92 -18.36
CA TYR A 71 14.11 -11.07 -19.05
C TYR A 71 13.25 -10.68 -20.26
N GLY A 72 13.05 -9.40 -20.53
CA GLY A 72 12.25 -8.92 -21.65
C GLY A 72 10.75 -9.19 -21.51
N LEU A 73 10.24 -9.39 -20.27
CA LEU A 73 8.85 -9.71 -20.01
C LEU A 73 7.98 -8.45 -20.05
N ASN A 74 6.83 -8.53 -20.67
CA ASN A 74 5.80 -7.49 -20.57
C ASN A 74 5.04 -7.58 -19.23
N SER A 75 4.20 -6.60 -18.91
CA SER A 75 3.54 -6.55 -17.60
C SER A 75 2.58 -7.73 -17.35
N ALA A 76 1.89 -8.25 -18.38
CA ALA A 76 1.06 -9.44 -18.24
C ALA A 76 1.91 -10.69 -17.93
N GLU A 77 3.03 -10.88 -18.63
CA GLU A 77 3.94 -12.00 -18.39
C GLU A 77 4.62 -11.93 -17.02
N VAL A 78 4.88 -10.72 -16.50
CA VAL A 78 5.44 -10.52 -15.16
C VAL A 78 4.45 -10.98 -14.11
N TYR A 79 3.23 -10.44 -14.13
CA TYR A 79 2.26 -10.65 -13.04
C TYR A 79 1.45 -11.94 -13.18
N LYS A 80 1.11 -12.36 -14.40
CA LYS A 80 0.21 -13.50 -14.66
C LYS A 80 0.90 -14.73 -15.22
N GLY A 81 2.15 -14.62 -15.66
CA GLY A 81 2.83 -15.72 -16.34
C GLY A 81 3.24 -16.88 -15.43
N ASP A 82 3.77 -16.61 -14.25
CA ASP A 82 4.22 -17.63 -13.29
C ASP A 82 4.20 -17.07 -11.86
N ALA A 83 3.21 -17.49 -11.08
CA ALA A 83 3.03 -17.09 -9.69
C ALA A 83 4.25 -17.38 -8.80
N LYS A 84 4.84 -18.55 -8.95
CA LYS A 84 6.00 -18.99 -8.14
C LYS A 84 7.25 -18.17 -8.45
N ARG A 85 7.47 -17.86 -9.74
CA ARG A 85 8.54 -16.95 -10.16
C ARG A 85 8.35 -15.57 -9.53
N TYR A 86 7.14 -15.02 -9.64
CA TYR A 86 6.83 -13.70 -9.10
C TYR A 86 7.08 -13.62 -7.58
N VAL A 87 6.58 -14.59 -6.82
CA VAL A 87 6.76 -14.66 -5.36
C VAL A 87 8.24 -14.79 -4.98
N ARG A 88 8.98 -15.73 -5.58
CA ARG A 88 10.39 -15.93 -5.28
C ARG A 88 11.25 -14.70 -5.59
N ILE A 89 11.02 -14.05 -6.75
CA ILE A 89 11.74 -12.83 -7.12
C ILE A 89 11.39 -11.69 -6.17
N SER A 90 10.12 -11.51 -5.80
CA SER A 90 9.69 -10.50 -4.83
C SER A 90 10.38 -10.69 -3.48
N LEU A 91 10.43 -11.92 -2.96
CA LEU A 91 11.10 -12.26 -1.72
C LEU A 91 12.62 -12.03 -1.80
N MET A 92 13.27 -12.38 -2.92
CA MET A 92 14.70 -12.13 -3.12
C MET A 92 15.00 -10.64 -3.19
N ILE A 93 14.20 -9.85 -3.89
CA ILE A 93 14.37 -8.39 -3.95
C ILE A 93 14.25 -7.79 -2.55
N ARG A 94 13.23 -8.18 -1.77
CA ARG A 94 13.10 -7.73 -0.37
C ARG A 94 14.33 -8.08 0.45
N LYS A 95 14.84 -9.28 0.31
CA LYS A 95 16.09 -9.74 0.98
C LYS A 95 17.28 -8.88 0.62
N LEU A 96 17.48 -8.61 -0.67
CA LEU A 96 18.59 -7.81 -1.19
C LEU A 96 18.50 -6.33 -0.77
N LEU A 97 17.28 -5.80 -0.61
CA LEU A 97 17.03 -4.41 -0.19
C LEU A 97 16.93 -4.27 1.35
N GLY A 98 17.01 -5.33 2.13
CA GLY A 98 16.88 -5.29 3.59
C GLY A 98 15.46 -4.97 4.06
N LEU A 99 14.46 -5.31 3.26
CA LEU A 99 13.04 -5.09 3.56
C LEU A 99 12.39 -6.35 4.17
N PRO A 100 11.42 -6.18 5.07
CA PRO A 100 10.68 -7.29 5.64
C PRO A 100 9.84 -8.03 4.58
N LYS A 101 9.55 -9.32 4.84
CA LYS A 101 8.82 -10.23 3.95
C LYS A 101 7.35 -10.36 4.31
N LEU A 102 6.75 -9.33 4.86
CA LEU A 102 5.45 -9.39 5.51
C LEU A 102 4.33 -9.92 4.61
N TYR A 103 4.37 -9.57 3.32
CA TYR A 103 3.37 -10.00 2.32
C TYR A 103 3.90 -9.86 0.90
N ILE A 104 3.15 -10.39 -0.08
CA ILE A 104 3.37 -10.21 -1.52
C ILE A 104 2.39 -9.19 -2.05
N GLU A 105 2.87 -8.26 -2.84
CA GLU A 105 2.09 -7.18 -3.46
C GLU A 105 1.90 -7.44 -4.95
N TRP A 106 0.76 -7.00 -5.47
CA TRP A 106 0.41 -6.95 -6.90
C TRP A 106 -0.45 -5.72 -7.17
N PRO A 107 -0.69 -5.36 -8.46
CA PRO A 107 -1.56 -4.24 -8.83
C PRO A 107 -3.04 -4.54 -8.50
N VAL A 108 -3.44 -4.39 -7.24
CA VAL A 108 -4.78 -4.77 -6.76
C VAL A 108 -5.91 -4.08 -7.51
N TYR A 109 -5.73 -2.79 -7.82
CA TYR A 109 -6.69 -1.98 -8.56
C TYR A 109 -6.99 -2.52 -9.95
N ALA A 110 -6.02 -3.18 -10.59
CA ALA A 110 -6.19 -3.84 -11.86
C ALA A 110 -6.89 -5.19 -11.71
N PHE A 111 -6.35 -6.07 -10.88
CA PHE A 111 -6.76 -7.47 -10.85
C PHE A 111 -8.12 -7.70 -10.20
N THR A 112 -8.52 -6.88 -9.21
CA THR A 112 -9.89 -6.98 -8.69
C THR A 112 -10.92 -6.64 -9.77
N ALA A 113 -10.65 -5.62 -10.60
CA ALA A 113 -11.51 -5.26 -11.72
C ALA A 113 -11.46 -6.31 -12.86
N GLU A 114 -10.29 -6.86 -13.17
CA GLU A 114 -10.12 -7.90 -14.18
C GLU A 114 -10.91 -9.17 -13.85
N ALA A 115 -10.94 -9.58 -12.59
CA ALA A 115 -11.72 -10.73 -12.14
C ALA A 115 -13.23 -10.55 -12.37
N LEU A 116 -13.70 -9.31 -12.51
CA LEU A 116 -15.09 -8.97 -12.85
C LEU A 116 -15.33 -8.87 -14.36
N GLY A 117 -14.28 -8.98 -15.18
CA GLY A 117 -14.36 -8.88 -16.63
C GLY A 117 -14.13 -7.48 -17.19
N ALA A 118 -13.54 -6.57 -16.42
CA ALA A 118 -13.15 -5.25 -16.93
C ALA A 118 -12.11 -5.39 -18.04
N GLU A 119 -12.21 -4.51 -19.07
CA GLU A 119 -11.21 -4.43 -20.13
C GLU A 119 -9.91 -3.87 -19.56
N MET A 120 -8.81 -4.60 -19.81
CA MET A 120 -7.52 -4.31 -19.20
C MET A 120 -6.48 -3.84 -20.20
N MET A 121 -5.69 -2.86 -19.81
CA MET A 121 -4.48 -2.44 -20.51
C MET A 121 -3.25 -3.00 -19.80
N TYR A 122 -2.34 -3.62 -20.56
CA TYR A 122 -1.05 -4.12 -20.07
C TYR A 122 0.09 -3.40 -20.81
N PRO A 123 0.42 -2.16 -20.43
CA PRO A 123 1.44 -1.39 -21.11
C PRO A 123 2.85 -1.96 -20.82
N ASP A 124 3.78 -1.76 -21.77
CA ASP A 124 5.17 -2.15 -21.59
C ASP A 124 5.84 -1.32 -20.50
N GLY A 125 6.45 -1.99 -19.52
CA GLY A 125 7.21 -1.35 -18.44
C GLY A 125 6.40 -0.52 -17.44
N ALA A 126 5.07 -0.57 -17.52
CA ALA A 126 4.17 0.07 -16.56
C ALA A 126 3.15 -0.95 -16.02
N PRO A 127 2.59 -0.71 -14.82
CA PRO A 127 1.61 -1.62 -14.24
C PRO A 127 0.32 -1.65 -15.09
N PRO A 128 -0.44 -2.77 -15.04
CA PRO A 128 -1.72 -2.86 -15.71
C PRO A 128 -2.76 -1.92 -15.08
N GLY A 129 -3.81 -1.62 -15.82
CA GLY A 129 -4.96 -0.85 -15.34
C GLY A 129 -6.17 -1.09 -16.22
N THR A 130 -7.35 -0.68 -15.75
CA THR A 130 -8.58 -0.72 -16.55
C THR A 130 -8.52 0.30 -17.68
N ASP A 131 -9.18 0.00 -18.80
CA ASP A 131 -9.35 0.99 -19.88
C ASP A 131 -10.38 2.05 -19.47
N PRO A 132 -9.98 3.31 -19.24
CA PRO A 132 -10.91 4.36 -18.83
C PRO A 132 -11.95 4.72 -19.91
N GLY A 133 -11.73 4.32 -21.15
CA GLY A 133 -12.67 4.51 -22.27
C GLY A 133 -13.78 3.47 -22.31
N ILE A 134 -13.62 2.34 -21.57
CA ILE A 134 -14.55 1.21 -21.60
C ILE A 134 -14.90 0.78 -20.17
N PRO A 135 -15.68 1.58 -19.41
CA PRO A 135 -16.10 1.21 -18.08
C PRO A 135 -16.96 -0.08 -18.14
N LEU A 136 -16.73 -0.99 -17.19
CA LEU A 136 -17.44 -2.26 -17.10
C LEU A 136 -18.92 -2.06 -16.78
N ILE A 137 -19.21 -1.13 -15.89
CA ILE A 137 -20.57 -0.79 -15.45
C ILE A 137 -20.87 0.70 -15.63
N ASN A 138 -22.13 1.03 -15.64
CA ASN A 138 -22.63 2.41 -15.71
C ASN A 138 -23.90 2.58 -14.89
N ARG A 139 -24.56 3.74 -14.98
CA ARG A 139 -25.77 4.08 -14.22
C ARG A 139 -26.92 3.11 -14.43
N ASP A 140 -26.99 2.46 -15.60
CA ASP A 140 -28.14 1.66 -16.01
C ASP A 140 -27.95 0.15 -15.74
N ASN A 141 -26.69 -0.34 -15.64
CA ASN A 141 -26.38 -1.78 -15.56
C ASN A 141 -25.55 -2.21 -14.33
N TRP A 142 -25.24 -1.32 -13.42
CA TRP A 142 -24.40 -1.66 -12.24
C TRP A 142 -24.97 -2.79 -11.36
N GLN A 143 -26.30 -2.95 -11.34
CA GLN A 143 -26.98 -4.01 -10.60
C GLN A 143 -26.86 -5.40 -11.24
N ASP A 144 -26.48 -5.45 -12.52
CA ASP A 144 -26.24 -6.69 -13.25
C ASP A 144 -24.88 -7.33 -12.91
N LEU A 145 -24.02 -6.59 -12.19
CA LEU A 145 -22.72 -7.08 -11.77
C LEU A 145 -22.89 -8.31 -10.87
N SER A 146 -22.19 -9.38 -11.18
CA SER A 146 -22.24 -10.63 -10.45
C SER A 146 -20.95 -10.93 -9.71
N THR A 147 -21.02 -11.88 -8.79
CA THR A 147 -19.85 -12.41 -8.06
C THR A 147 -18.80 -12.91 -9.06
N PRO A 148 -17.52 -12.59 -8.84
CA PRO A 148 -16.44 -13.11 -9.66
C PRO A 148 -16.39 -14.64 -9.62
N ASP A 149 -16.01 -15.26 -10.72
CA ASP A 149 -15.76 -16.72 -10.73
C ASP A 149 -14.51 -17.03 -9.92
N MET A 150 -14.66 -17.62 -8.74
CA MET A 150 -13.54 -18.01 -7.87
C MET A 150 -12.68 -19.12 -8.47
N ASN A 151 -13.15 -19.78 -9.55
CA ASN A 151 -12.34 -20.70 -10.37
C ASN A 151 -11.69 -19.99 -11.58
N GLY A 152 -11.88 -18.70 -11.72
CA GLY A 152 -11.32 -17.88 -12.79
C GLY A 152 -9.79 -17.72 -12.69
N GLU A 153 -9.21 -17.10 -13.71
CA GLU A 153 -7.75 -16.90 -13.81
C GLU A 153 -7.18 -16.12 -12.62
N ILE A 154 -7.79 -14.99 -12.26
CA ILE A 154 -7.25 -14.09 -11.23
C ILE A 154 -7.36 -14.67 -9.81
N PRO A 155 -8.50 -15.21 -9.35
CA PRO A 155 -8.55 -15.87 -8.05
C PRO A 155 -7.56 -17.04 -7.92
N LYS A 156 -7.41 -17.87 -8.96
CA LYS A 156 -6.39 -18.95 -8.97
C LYS A 156 -4.96 -18.43 -8.93
N LEU A 157 -4.66 -17.35 -9.66
CA LEU A 157 -3.35 -16.70 -9.60
C LEU A 157 -3.02 -16.23 -8.18
N PHE A 158 -3.99 -15.62 -7.48
CA PHE A 158 -3.80 -15.20 -6.10
C PHE A 158 -3.62 -16.39 -5.16
N ASP A 159 -4.39 -17.44 -5.33
CA ASP A 159 -4.23 -18.67 -4.57
C ASP A 159 -2.81 -19.23 -4.72
N ASP A 160 -2.32 -19.37 -5.95
CA ASP A 160 -0.98 -19.90 -6.25
C ASP A 160 0.12 -19.01 -5.65
N MET A 161 -0.06 -17.68 -5.68
CA MET A 161 0.88 -16.74 -5.05
C MET A 161 0.88 -16.86 -3.52
N LEU A 162 -0.30 -16.91 -2.90
CA LEU A 162 -0.46 -16.94 -1.45
C LEU A 162 0.00 -18.28 -0.86
N GLU A 163 -0.31 -19.41 -1.51
CA GLU A 163 0.21 -20.73 -1.14
C GLU A 163 1.74 -20.78 -1.24
N CYS A 164 2.29 -20.32 -2.35
CA CYS A 164 3.75 -20.27 -2.53
C CYS A 164 4.42 -19.37 -1.49
N TYR A 165 3.82 -18.22 -1.16
CA TYR A 165 4.33 -17.34 -0.14
C TYR A 165 4.32 -18.00 1.25
N GLN A 166 3.21 -18.62 1.63
CA GLN A 166 3.07 -19.32 2.92
C GLN A 166 4.06 -20.48 3.03
N ASP A 167 4.19 -21.28 1.98
CA ASP A 167 5.11 -22.41 1.92
C ASP A 167 6.57 -21.98 2.08
N LEU A 168 6.97 -20.86 1.45
CA LEU A 168 8.35 -20.38 1.49
C LEU A 168 8.69 -19.63 2.79
N THR A 169 7.74 -18.92 3.37
CA THR A 169 8.02 -18.02 4.49
C THR A 169 7.54 -18.54 5.83
N GLY A 170 6.51 -19.38 5.84
CA GLY A 170 5.78 -19.77 7.06
C GLY A 170 4.93 -18.64 7.66
N LEU A 171 4.74 -17.53 6.92
CA LEU A 171 3.90 -16.41 7.35
C LEU A 171 2.45 -16.60 6.91
N GLU A 172 1.53 -16.01 7.67
CA GLU A 172 0.12 -15.99 7.29
C GLU A 172 -0.10 -15.18 6.02
N PRO A 173 -0.88 -15.69 5.06
CA PRO A 173 -1.16 -14.98 3.82
C PRO A 173 -1.97 -13.71 4.05
N VAL A 174 -1.70 -12.70 3.24
CA VAL A 174 -2.50 -11.47 3.16
C VAL A 174 -3.04 -11.35 1.74
N LEU A 175 -4.36 -11.46 1.59
CA LEU A 175 -5.04 -11.18 0.34
C LEU A 175 -5.18 -9.66 0.19
N HIS A 176 -4.78 -9.13 -0.95
CA HIS A 176 -4.98 -7.71 -1.28
C HIS A 176 -6.12 -7.57 -2.29
N LEU A 177 -7.14 -6.78 -1.96
CA LEU A 177 -8.23 -6.41 -2.85
C LEU A 177 -8.42 -4.90 -2.88
N THR A 178 -8.99 -4.42 -3.98
CA THR A 178 -9.40 -3.01 -4.08
C THR A 178 -10.59 -2.76 -3.16
N ALA A 179 -10.53 -1.71 -2.35
CA ALA A 179 -11.65 -1.29 -1.49
C ALA A 179 -12.88 -0.83 -2.32
N PRO A 180 -14.08 -0.83 -1.75
CA PRO A 180 -15.31 -0.59 -2.52
C PRO A 180 -15.30 0.68 -3.36
N TYR A 181 -14.82 1.81 -2.81
CA TYR A 181 -14.81 3.08 -3.55
C TYR A 181 -13.80 3.09 -4.69
N SER A 182 -12.58 2.61 -4.44
CA SER A 182 -11.57 2.50 -5.50
C SER A 182 -12.00 1.49 -6.57
N LEU A 183 -12.62 0.37 -6.20
CA LEU A 183 -13.17 -0.58 -7.16
C LEU A 183 -14.28 0.07 -8.02
N ALA A 184 -15.18 0.85 -7.42
CA ALA A 184 -16.17 1.62 -8.16
C ALA A 184 -15.49 2.59 -9.15
N ALA A 185 -14.41 3.26 -8.73
CA ALA A 185 -13.66 4.16 -9.61
C ALA A 185 -13.04 3.44 -10.80
N ASP A 186 -12.56 2.20 -10.60
CA ASP A 186 -11.92 1.39 -11.64
C ASP A 186 -12.93 0.85 -12.67
N ILE A 187 -14.13 0.47 -12.23
CA ILE A 187 -15.09 -0.23 -13.11
C ILE A 187 -16.28 0.63 -13.59
N TYR A 188 -16.65 1.69 -12.85
CA TYR A 188 -17.67 2.67 -13.23
C TYR A 188 -17.07 3.86 -13.99
N GLY A 189 -15.78 4.09 -13.78
CA GLY A 189 -15.01 5.20 -14.30
C GLY A 189 -14.88 6.37 -13.31
N GLN A 190 -13.66 6.81 -13.08
CA GLN A 190 -13.32 7.85 -12.10
C GLN A 190 -14.10 9.15 -12.27
N ALA A 191 -14.21 9.65 -13.51
CA ALA A 191 -14.89 10.93 -13.78
C ALA A 191 -16.40 10.84 -13.53
N GLN A 192 -17.01 9.74 -13.96
CA GLN A 192 -18.43 9.46 -13.76
C GLN A 192 -18.76 9.30 -12.29
N LEU A 193 -17.91 8.58 -11.53
CA LEU A 193 -18.10 8.38 -10.10
C LEU A 193 -17.99 9.69 -9.31
N VAL A 194 -17.01 10.55 -9.63
CA VAL A 194 -16.86 11.88 -9.00
C VAL A 194 -18.06 12.77 -9.27
N THR A 195 -18.64 12.71 -10.47
CA THR A 195 -19.87 13.42 -10.81
C THR A 195 -21.05 12.89 -9.98
N ALA A 196 -21.26 11.57 -9.98
CA ALA A 196 -22.31 10.93 -9.21
C ALA A 196 -22.18 11.18 -7.70
N LEU A 197 -20.97 11.24 -7.18
CA LEU A 197 -20.67 11.58 -5.78
C LEU A 197 -21.24 12.93 -5.34
N SER A 198 -21.37 13.87 -6.28
CA SER A 198 -21.89 15.21 -6.01
C SER A 198 -23.39 15.31 -6.27
N ASP A 199 -23.87 14.67 -7.32
CA ASP A 199 -25.23 14.83 -7.84
C ASP A 199 -26.20 13.75 -7.32
N GLU A 200 -25.71 12.54 -7.06
CA GLU A 200 -26.50 11.37 -6.68
C GLU A 200 -25.80 10.55 -5.57
N PRO A 201 -25.52 11.13 -4.39
CA PRO A 201 -24.77 10.45 -3.33
C PRO A 201 -25.41 9.14 -2.82
N GLU A 202 -26.74 9.06 -2.85
CA GLU A 202 -27.49 7.84 -2.48
C GLU A 202 -27.17 6.71 -3.47
N HIS A 203 -27.15 6.99 -4.76
CA HIS A 203 -26.79 6.01 -5.78
C HIS A 203 -25.35 5.49 -5.59
N VAL A 204 -24.41 6.38 -5.26
CA VAL A 204 -23.02 5.95 -4.98
C VAL A 204 -22.99 5.03 -3.76
N ASN A 205 -23.73 5.33 -2.69
CA ASN A 205 -23.82 4.45 -1.52
C ASN A 205 -24.42 3.08 -1.86
N GLU A 206 -25.48 3.03 -2.68
CA GLU A 206 -26.08 1.76 -3.15
C GLU A 206 -25.09 0.96 -3.99
N LEU A 207 -24.35 1.61 -4.90
CA LEU A 207 -23.28 0.98 -5.69
C LEU A 207 -22.20 0.38 -4.78
N LEU A 208 -21.70 1.15 -3.80
CA LEU A 208 -20.66 0.65 -2.89
C LEU A 208 -21.17 -0.54 -2.06
N ASP A 209 -22.42 -0.50 -1.60
CA ASP A 209 -23.03 -1.61 -0.87
C ASP A 209 -23.18 -2.86 -1.74
N HIS A 210 -23.57 -2.68 -3.00
CA HIS A 210 -23.63 -3.76 -3.97
C HIS A 210 -22.26 -4.41 -4.23
N LEU A 211 -21.19 -3.59 -4.37
CA LEU A 211 -19.84 -4.11 -4.53
C LEU A 211 -19.36 -4.89 -3.30
N VAL A 212 -19.72 -4.45 -2.11
CA VAL A 212 -19.46 -5.21 -0.88
C VAL A 212 -20.15 -6.57 -0.93
N ASP A 213 -21.43 -6.61 -1.29
CA ASP A 213 -22.26 -7.82 -1.21
C ASP A 213 -21.91 -8.84 -2.30
N VAL A 214 -21.70 -8.39 -3.54
CA VAL A 214 -21.53 -9.30 -4.68
C VAL A 214 -20.09 -9.58 -5.06
N VAL A 215 -19.15 -8.73 -4.64
CA VAL A 215 -17.72 -8.89 -5.01
C VAL A 215 -16.87 -9.20 -3.80
N LEU A 216 -16.78 -8.26 -2.86
CA LEU A 216 -15.74 -8.32 -1.81
C LEU A 216 -16.07 -9.38 -0.75
N LYS A 217 -17.34 -9.47 -0.32
CA LYS A 217 -17.74 -10.48 0.65
C LYS A 217 -17.58 -11.91 0.10
N PRO A 218 -18.07 -12.28 -1.09
CA PRO A 218 -17.86 -13.62 -1.63
C PRO A 218 -16.39 -13.98 -1.82
N TRP A 219 -15.56 -13.02 -2.22
CA TRP A 219 -14.11 -13.25 -2.36
C TRP A 219 -13.44 -13.45 -1.00
N ALA A 220 -13.81 -12.64 -0.02
CA ALA A 220 -13.30 -12.79 1.35
C ALA A 220 -13.76 -14.12 1.99
N ASP A 221 -15.01 -14.52 1.81
CA ASP A 221 -15.53 -15.81 2.27
C ASP A 221 -14.70 -16.97 1.69
N TYR A 222 -14.47 -16.97 0.37
CA TYR A 222 -13.62 -17.94 -0.33
C TYR A 222 -12.18 -17.95 0.22
N PHE A 223 -11.58 -16.78 0.37
CA PHE A 223 -10.22 -16.66 0.90
C PHE A 223 -10.10 -17.20 2.32
N PHE A 224 -11.01 -16.81 3.23
CA PHE A 224 -10.95 -17.25 4.62
C PHE A 224 -11.36 -18.72 4.82
N GLU A 225 -12.07 -19.34 3.89
CA GLU A 225 -12.25 -20.79 3.85
C GLU A 225 -10.93 -21.50 3.57
N LYS A 226 -10.13 -20.98 2.63
CA LYS A 226 -8.86 -21.56 2.22
C LYS A 226 -7.72 -21.22 3.20
N PHE A 227 -7.67 -19.98 3.71
CA PHE A 227 -6.66 -19.46 4.63
C PHE A 227 -7.31 -18.93 5.93
N PRO A 228 -7.72 -19.83 6.84
CA PRO A 228 -8.53 -19.47 8.03
C PRO A 228 -7.86 -18.48 8.98
N THR A 229 -6.53 -18.37 8.96
CA THR A 229 -5.72 -17.47 9.79
C THR A 229 -5.16 -16.27 9.02
N GLY A 230 -5.41 -16.21 7.70
CA GLY A 230 -4.97 -15.14 6.82
C GLY A 230 -5.62 -13.79 7.14
N TRP A 231 -5.20 -12.76 6.40
CA TRP A 231 -5.68 -11.40 6.51
C TRP A 231 -6.13 -10.85 5.17
N LEU A 232 -7.11 -9.95 5.19
CA LEU A 232 -7.55 -9.22 4.01
C LEU A 232 -7.16 -7.75 4.15
N GLU A 233 -6.31 -7.27 3.25
CA GLU A 233 -5.98 -5.87 3.09
C GLU A 233 -6.81 -5.26 1.96
N LEU A 234 -7.49 -4.16 2.27
CA LEU A 234 -8.19 -3.35 1.28
C LEU A 234 -7.34 -2.13 0.95
N THR A 235 -7.32 -1.76 -0.33
CA THR A 235 -6.57 -0.60 -0.82
C THR A 235 -7.54 0.45 -1.35
N ASP A 236 -7.60 1.62 -0.70
CA ASP A 236 -8.50 2.70 -1.07
C ASP A 236 -7.75 4.02 -1.37
N ALA A 237 -7.16 4.11 -2.55
CA ALA A 237 -6.53 5.33 -3.00
C ALA A 237 -7.55 6.39 -3.42
N SER A 238 -8.54 6.00 -4.23
CA SER A 238 -9.54 6.94 -4.81
C SER A 238 -10.55 7.44 -3.77
N GLY A 239 -10.85 6.63 -2.74
CA GLY A 239 -11.75 7.01 -1.63
C GLY A 239 -11.08 7.79 -0.51
N SER A 240 -9.80 8.17 -0.67
CA SER A 240 -9.05 8.88 0.37
C SER A 240 -9.51 10.32 0.57
N PRO A 241 -9.26 10.92 1.76
CA PRO A 241 -9.58 12.32 2.03
C PRO A 241 -8.93 13.30 1.06
N PHE A 242 -7.81 12.91 0.48
CA PHE A 242 -7.08 13.71 -0.50
C PHE A 242 -7.89 13.92 -1.79
N PHE A 243 -8.60 12.88 -2.27
CA PHE A 243 -9.35 12.93 -3.53
C PHE A 243 -10.79 13.36 -3.36
N ILE A 244 -11.51 12.83 -2.38
CA ILE A 244 -12.95 13.06 -2.22
C ILE A 244 -13.33 13.95 -1.05
N GLY A 245 -12.35 14.36 -0.27
CA GLY A 245 -12.53 15.14 0.95
C GLY A 245 -12.84 14.28 2.18
N PRO A 246 -12.59 14.80 3.40
CA PRO A 246 -12.66 14.00 4.62
C PRO A 246 -14.06 13.51 4.96
N GLU A 247 -15.09 14.30 4.69
CA GLU A 247 -16.49 13.94 4.99
C GLU A 247 -16.97 12.80 4.09
N LYS A 248 -16.74 12.90 2.78
CA LYS A 248 -17.13 11.83 1.83
C LYS A 248 -16.29 10.57 2.03
N CYS A 249 -15.01 10.72 2.39
CA CYS A 249 -14.19 9.57 2.78
C CYS A 249 -14.83 8.84 3.97
N ARG A 250 -15.20 9.55 5.04
CA ARG A 250 -15.88 8.95 6.20
C ARG A 250 -17.23 8.34 5.85
N ASP A 251 -18.09 9.11 5.16
CA ASP A 251 -19.52 8.78 5.02
C ASP A 251 -19.81 7.78 3.89
N MET A 252 -18.85 7.55 3.00
CA MET A 252 -18.99 6.62 1.87
C MET A 252 -17.90 5.55 1.85
N ALA A 253 -16.63 5.93 1.65
CA ALA A 253 -15.54 4.97 1.52
C ALA A 253 -15.35 4.15 2.81
N ILE A 254 -15.11 4.82 3.94
CA ILE A 254 -14.94 4.14 5.25
C ILE A 254 -16.22 3.40 5.65
N ARG A 255 -17.40 3.99 5.43
CA ARG A 255 -18.69 3.35 5.73
C ARG A 255 -18.83 1.99 5.02
N SER A 256 -18.50 1.92 3.74
CA SER A 256 -18.60 0.68 2.96
C SER A 256 -17.59 -0.39 3.44
N ILE A 257 -16.39 0.00 3.81
CA ILE A 257 -15.41 -0.91 4.42
C ILE A 257 -15.90 -1.40 5.80
N LEU A 258 -16.44 -0.52 6.62
CA LEU A 258 -17.00 -0.89 7.94
C LEU A 258 -18.16 -1.86 7.80
N ARG A 259 -19.01 -1.72 6.78
CA ARG A 259 -20.06 -2.68 6.49
C ARG A 259 -19.49 -4.07 6.24
N LEU A 260 -18.50 -4.20 5.34
CA LEU A 260 -17.81 -5.46 5.08
C LEU A 260 -17.22 -6.07 6.37
N LYS A 261 -16.59 -5.24 7.23
CA LYS A 261 -15.98 -5.71 8.48
C LYS A 261 -17.01 -6.17 9.52
N ASN A 262 -18.04 -5.35 9.76
CA ASN A 262 -18.93 -5.54 10.91
C ASN A 262 -19.99 -6.62 10.69
N GLU A 263 -20.34 -6.88 9.43
CA GLU A 263 -21.37 -7.87 9.09
C GLU A 263 -20.83 -9.31 8.94
N ASN A 264 -19.50 -9.50 9.10
CA ASN A 264 -18.87 -10.79 8.88
C ASN A 264 -18.01 -11.25 10.06
N SER A 265 -18.02 -12.57 10.34
CA SER A 265 -17.27 -13.17 11.46
C SER A 265 -15.76 -13.03 11.36
N TRP A 266 -15.23 -12.93 10.16
CA TRP A 266 -13.81 -12.71 9.87
C TRP A 266 -13.41 -11.22 9.82
N GLY A 267 -14.34 -10.29 10.02
CA GLY A 267 -14.12 -8.85 9.85
C GLY A 267 -13.01 -8.24 10.70
N ALA A 268 -12.69 -8.84 11.85
CA ALA A 268 -11.55 -8.43 12.68
C ALA A 268 -10.19 -8.61 11.97
N ARG A 269 -10.14 -9.41 10.89
CA ARG A 269 -8.95 -9.66 10.07
C ARG A 269 -8.96 -8.91 8.74
N VAL A 270 -9.81 -7.89 8.61
CA VAL A 270 -9.86 -6.97 7.46
C VAL A 270 -9.37 -5.60 7.90
N TYR A 271 -8.49 -5.01 7.12
CA TYR A 271 -7.99 -3.65 7.35
C TYR A 271 -7.80 -2.89 6.03
N ASP A 272 -7.83 -1.57 6.11
CA ASP A 272 -7.52 -0.68 5.00
C ASP A 272 -6.07 -0.20 5.09
N ALA A 273 -5.36 -0.24 3.98
CA ALA A 273 -3.94 0.12 3.91
C ALA A 273 -3.65 1.62 3.96
N ASN A 274 -4.67 2.47 3.93
CA ASN A 274 -4.55 3.94 3.99
C ASN A 274 -3.53 4.53 2.99
N TYR A 275 -3.78 4.35 1.71
CA TYR A 275 -2.81 4.58 0.62
C TYR A 275 -2.58 6.04 0.23
N ARG A 276 -3.40 6.99 0.68
CA ARG A 276 -3.25 8.42 0.35
C ARG A 276 -3.41 9.27 1.60
N GLY A 277 -2.68 10.37 1.61
CA GLY A 277 -2.60 11.26 2.75
C GLY A 277 -3.92 11.83 3.22
N ASP A 278 -3.96 12.18 4.48
CA ASP A 278 -5.09 12.84 5.10
C ASP A 278 -5.07 14.33 4.78
N TYR A 279 -6.23 14.88 4.48
CA TYR A 279 -6.39 16.29 4.24
C TYR A 279 -7.66 16.80 4.89
N VAL A 280 -7.52 17.68 5.87
CA VAL A 280 -8.62 18.40 6.50
C VAL A 280 -8.38 19.89 6.26
N THR A 281 -9.30 20.55 5.56
CA THR A 281 -9.25 22.01 5.42
C THR A 281 -9.45 22.65 6.79
N GLN A 282 -8.38 23.13 7.40
CA GLN A 282 -8.54 24.08 8.48
C GLN A 282 -9.18 25.33 7.88
N ALA A 283 -10.41 25.63 8.29
CA ALA A 283 -11.01 26.90 7.99
C ALA A 283 -10.02 27.96 8.45
N SER A 284 -9.40 28.68 7.52
CA SER A 284 -8.49 29.76 7.83
C SER A 284 -9.27 30.77 8.66
N LYS A 285 -8.99 30.84 9.96
CA LYS A 285 -9.40 31.95 10.84
C LYS A 285 -8.59 33.19 10.44
N SER A 286 -8.74 33.62 9.19
CA SER A 286 -8.25 34.89 8.73
C SER A 286 -9.44 35.84 8.71
N PRO A 287 -9.46 36.90 9.51
CA PRO A 287 -10.48 37.91 9.40
C PRO A 287 -10.27 38.65 8.08
N ARG A 288 -10.91 38.18 7.00
CA ARG A 288 -10.99 38.98 5.78
C ARG A 288 -11.90 40.15 6.02
N THR A 289 -11.31 41.29 6.37
CA THR A 289 -11.88 42.60 6.10
C THR A 289 -12.04 42.75 4.59
N SER A 290 -13.15 42.30 4.04
CA SER A 290 -13.61 42.76 2.74
C SER A 290 -15.10 43.02 2.79
N ARG A 291 -15.43 44.33 2.74
CA ARG A 291 -16.78 44.85 2.45
C ARG A 291 -17.21 44.30 1.09
N ARG A 292 -17.92 43.19 1.06
CA ARG A 292 -18.80 42.77 -0.06
C ARG A 292 -20.12 42.26 0.51
N ARG A 293 -21.23 42.69 -0.10
CA ARG A 293 -22.62 42.48 0.28
C ARG A 293 -22.88 41.02 0.69
N ALA A 294 -23.47 40.86 1.86
CA ALA A 294 -23.91 39.59 2.42
C ALA A 294 -24.98 38.96 1.53
N THR A 295 -24.64 37.86 0.87
CA THR A 295 -25.59 36.83 0.48
C THR A 295 -25.89 36.01 1.74
N PRO A 296 -27.13 35.48 1.96
CA PRO A 296 -27.43 34.66 3.11
C PRO A 296 -26.48 33.46 3.15
N GLN A 297 -25.72 33.36 4.23
CA GLN A 297 -24.89 32.16 4.46
C GLN A 297 -25.83 30.98 4.60
N LYS A 298 -25.78 30.02 3.62
CA LYS A 298 -26.14 28.65 3.92
C LYS A 298 -25.30 28.25 5.14
N GLU A 299 -25.95 27.63 6.14
CA GLU A 299 -25.31 27.05 7.30
C GLU A 299 -24.10 26.25 6.78
N ARG A 300 -22.90 26.66 7.17
CA ARG A 300 -21.68 25.90 6.85
C ARG A 300 -21.82 24.59 7.61
N ALA A 301 -21.84 23.49 6.89
CA ALA A 301 -21.66 22.18 7.47
C ALA A 301 -20.44 22.20 8.39
N VAL A 302 -20.54 21.56 9.54
CA VAL A 302 -19.43 21.42 10.49
C VAL A 302 -18.34 20.66 9.75
N GLU A 303 -17.22 21.32 9.46
CA GLU A 303 -16.07 20.68 8.81
C GLU A 303 -15.53 19.59 9.76
N LEU A 304 -15.30 18.40 9.23
CA LEU A 304 -14.71 17.28 9.97
C LEU A 304 -13.32 17.68 10.49
N SER A 305 -13.06 17.44 11.76
CA SER A 305 -11.73 17.67 12.34
C SER A 305 -10.77 16.53 11.99
N PHE A 306 -9.47 16.78 12.14
CA PHE A 306 -8.45 15.75 11.96
C PHE A 306 -8.66 14.57 12.93
N GLU A 307 -8.99 14.86 14.18
CA GLU A 307 -9.26 13.86 15.21
C GLU A 307 -10.50 12.99 14.88
N GLU A 308 -11.54 13.57 14.33
CA GLU A 308 -12.74 12.83 13.87
C GLU A 308 -12.43 11.96 12.67
N LEU A 309 -11.63 12.45 11.71
CA LEU A 309 -11.16 11.64 10.58
C LEU A 309 -10.32 10.45 11.06
N CYS A 310 -9.35 10.70 11.94
CA CYS A 310 -8.54 9.62 12.53
C CYS A 310 -9.42 8.62 13.30
N ALA A 311 -10.48 9.08 13.97
CA ALA A 311 -11.43 8.20 14.66
C ALA A 311 -12.21 7.33 13.67
N ALA A 312 -12.62 7.87 12.54
CA ALA A 312 -13.30 7.10 11.49
C ALA A 312 -12.34 6.06 10.88
N LYS A 313 -11.11 6.47 10.54
CA LYS A 313 -10.09 5.57 9.97
C LYS A 313 -9.67 4.46 10.93
N GLN A 314 -9.66 4.69 12.24
CA GLN A 314 -9.34 3.67 13.24
C GLN A 314 -10.29 2.46 13.17
N GLY A 315 -11.51 2.63 12.73
CA GLY A 315 -12.45 1.52 12.53
C GLY A 315 -12.05 0.58 11.39
N VAL A 316 -11.27 1.07 10.44
CA VAL A 316 -10.84 0.33 9.23
C VAL A 316 -9.35 0.04 9.22
N CYS A 317 -8.49 1.01 9.56
CA CYS A 317 -7.05 0.82 9.82
C CYS A 317 -6.89 0.37 11.28
N THR A 318 -6.80 -0.91 11.54
CA THR A 318 -7.00 -1.44 12.89
C THR A 318 -5.89 -1.13 13.86
N ASP A 319 -4.64 -1.15 13.42
CA ASP A 319 -3.52 -1.27 14.36
C ASP A 319 -2.43 -0.22 14.16
N TYR A 320 -2.63 0.82 13.35
CA TYR A 320 -1.63 1.87 13.16
C TYR A 320 -2.20 3.21 12.68
N VAL A 321 -1.44 4.28 12.87
CA VAL A 321 -1.65 5.59 12.24
C VAL A 321 -0.57 5.76 11.18
N MET A 322 -0.96 6.12 9.95
CA MET A 322 -0.03 6.33 8.85
C MET A 322 -0.07 7.78 8.38
N ARG A 323 1.10 8.41 8.31
CA ARG A 323 1.30 9.69 7.64
C ARG A 323 2.08 9.46 6.35
N LEU A 324 1.42 9.63 5.22
CA LEU A 324 2.07 9.56 3.92
C LEU A 324 2.88 10.84 3.63
N HIS A 325 3.77 10.77 2.65
CA HIS A 325 4.63 11.88 2.28
C HIS A 325 3.84 13.09 1.73
N ASP A 326 2.82 12.82 0.91
CA ASP A 326 1.98 13.85 0.29
C ASP A 326 0.95 14.45 1.25
N ASP A 327 0.95 14.02 2.50
CA ASP A 327 0.08 14.53 3.54
C ASP A 327 0.41 15.97 3.91
N ARG A 328 -0.60 16.82 3.89
CA ARG A 328 -0.49 18.24 4.23
C ARG A 328 -0.66 18.52 5.72
N MET A 329 -0.99 17.49 6.50
CA MET A 329 -1.15 17.61 7.93
C MET A 329 0.21 17.54 8.64
N PRO A 330 0.46 18.34 9.68
CA PRO A 330 1.72 18.32 10.43
C PRO A 330 1.96 16.97 11.13
N LEU A 331 3.21 16.48 11.12
CA LEU A 331 3.60 15.20 11.71
C LEU A 331 3.17 15.05 13.18
N HIS A 332 3.28 16.11 13.97
CA HIS A 332 2.94 16.06 15.41
C HIS A 332 1.47 15.70 15.68
N LEU A 333 0.54 15.95 14.75
CA LEU A 333 -0.87 15.55 14.89
C LEU A 333 -0.99 14.01 14.84
N TYR A 334 -0.32 13.38 13.88
CA TYR A 334 -0.27 11.93 13.77
C TYR A 334 0.41 11.29 14.97
N HIS A 335 1.54 11.85 15.40
CA HIS A 335 2.25 11.41 16.60
C HIS A 335 1.32 11.40 17.83
N ASN A 336 0.61 12.49 18.06
CA ASN A 336 -0.31 12.61 19.19
C ASN A 336 -1.48 11.61 19.10
N GLU A 337 -2.06 11.44 17.91
CA GLU A 337 -3.14 10.47 17.71
C GLU A 337 -2.66 9.02 17.88
N ALA A 338 -1.46 8.68 17.43
CA ALA A 338 -0.88 7.36 17.63
C ALA A 338 -0.72 7.03 19.14
N ILE A 339 -0.16 7.95 19.92
CA ILE A 339 -0.02 7.79 21.38
C ILE A 339 -1.40 7.69 22.06
N LYS A 340 -2.31 8.60 21.73
CA LYS A 340 -3.66 8.65 22.31
C LYS A 340 -4.44 7.36 22.06
N ARG A 341 -4.27 6.76 20.88
CA ARG A 341 -4.94 5.52 20.47
C ARG A 341 -4.19 4.26 20.87
N ASN A 342 -2.98 4.41 21.40
CA ASN A 342 -2.08 3.30 21.74
C ASN A 342 -1.80 2.38 20.54
N VAL A 343 -1.43 2.97 19.41
CA VAL A 343 -1.12 2.26 18.15
C VAL A 343 0.20 2.74 17.55
N PRO A 344 0.89 1.93 16.72
CA PRO A 344 2.09 2.35 16.01
C PRO A 344 1.86 3.54 15.09
N ILE A 345 2.96 4.25 14.77
CA ILE A 345 2.97 5.26 13.69
C ILE A 345 3.86 4.78 12.54
N PHE A 346 3.36 4.96 11.32
CA PHE A 346 4.11 4.76 10.08
C PHE A 346 4.26 6.11 9.39
N ILE A 347 5.50 6.45 9.00
CA ILE A 347 5.80 7.74 8.38
C ILE A 347 6.37 7.51 7.00
N GLY A 348 5.73 8.11 5.98
CA GLY A 348 6.06 7.93 4.58
C GLY A 348 7.17 8.86 4.08
N ILE A 349 7.98 8.32 3.15
CA ILE A 349 8.88 9.04 2.26
C ILE A 349 8.33 8.85 0.85
N GLY A 350 8.17 9.94 0.10
CA GLY A 350 7.48 9.89 -1.18
C GLY A 350 8.32 9.34 -2.33
N ALA A 351 7.65 8.78 -3.33
CA ALA A 351 8.29 8.25 -4.53
C ALA A 351 9.18 9.28 -5.25
N SER A 352 8.78 10.56 -5.28
CA SER A 352 9.57 11.63 -5.91
C SER A 352 10.91 11.90 -5.20
N GLN A 353 11.02 11.59 -3.91
CA GLN A 353 12.27 11.75 -3.14
C GLN A 353 13.27 10.61 -3.38
N ILE A 354 12.80 9.48 -3.89
CA ILE A 354 13.62 8.31 -4.19
C ILE A 354 13.82 8.07 -5.69
N ASP A 355 13.04 8.71 -6.58
CA ASP A 355 13.15 8.53 -8.04
C ASP A 355 14.33 9.32 -8.61
N ARG A 356 15.29 8.62 -9.23
CA ARG A 356 16.49 9.19 -9.88
C ARG A 356 16.16 10.29 -10.89
N ASN A 357 15.04 10.20 -11.58
CA ASN A 357 14.63 11.20 -12.58
C ASN A 357 14.07 12.48 -11.94
N SER A 358 13.62 12.40 -10.71
CA SER A 358 13.10 13.53 -9.93
C SER A 358 14.18 14.24 -9.11
N ILE A 359 15.32 13.58 -8.87
CA ILE A 359 16.44 14.11 -8.09
C ILE A 359 17.32 15.00 -8.98
N ALA A 360 17.30 16.31 -8.72
CA ALA A 360 18.12 17.28 -9.44
C ALA A 360 19.56 17.35 -8.92
N ASP A 361 19.77 17.18 -7.62
CA ASP A 361 21.05 17.16 -6.93
C ASP A 361 21.07 16.00 -5.91
N MET A 362 21.86 14.98 -6.20
CA MET A 362 21.92 13.77 -5.40
C MET A 362 22.50 14.02 -4.00
N GLU A 363 23.55 14.83 -3.89
CA GLU A 363 24.18 15.09 -2.58
C GLU A 363 23.27 15.94 -1.68
N ALA A 364 22.63 16.97 -2.23
CA ALA A 364 21.64 17.76 -1.49
C ALA A 364 20.45 16.88 -1.04
N THR A 365 19.96 15.99 -1.91
CA THR A 365 18.89 15.06 -1.57
C THR A 365 19.29 14.07 -0.47
N LYS A 366 20.51 13.55 -0.49
CA LYS A 366 21.04 12.67 0.58
C LYS A 366 21.07 13.39 1.93
N GLU A 367 21.53 14.65 1.96
CA GLU A 367 21.55 15.47 3.17
C GLU A 367 20.13 15.70 3.70
N GLU A 368 19.19 16.08 2.83
CA GLU A 368 17.79 16.30 3.17
C GLU A 368 17.15 15.02 3.74
N ILE A 369 17.26 13.89 3.03
CA ILE A 369 16.70 12.60 3.48
C ILE A 369 17.33 12.17 4.81
N THR A 370 18.63 12.36 5.00
CA THR A 370 19.30 12.02 6.26
C THR A 370 18.73 12.85 7.42
N ALA A 371 18.51 14.14 7.20
CA ALA A 371 17.91 15.02 8.21
C ALA A 371 16.45 14.62 8.54
N LEU A 372 15.64 14.35 7.52
CA LEU A 372 14.25 13.86 7.68
C LEU A 372 14.19 12.55 8.43
N LEU A 373 15.08 11.60 8.11
CA LEU A 373 15.12 10.30 8.77
C LEU A 373 15.44 10.41 10.26
N ALA A 374 16.32 11.32 10.66
CA ALA A 374 16.63 11.54 12.06
C ALA A 374 15.35 11.95 12.85
N GLU A 375 14.54 12.87 12.30
CA GLU A 375 13.27 13.28 12.89
C GLU A 375 12.24 12.13 12.90
N TYR A 376 12.08 11.45 11.77
CA TYR A 376 11.06 10.42 11.58
C TYR A 376 11.34 9.19 12.46
N VAL A 377 12.56 8.68 12.49
CA VAL A 377 12.95 7.55 13.34
C VAL A 377 12.78 7.91 14.82
N ALA A 378 13.16 9.13 15.23
CA ALA A 378 12.95 9.59 16.61
C ALA A 378 11.46 9.65 16.97
N SER A 379 10.61 10.15 16.07
CA SER A 379 9.15 10.18 16.27
C SER A 379 8.57 8.78 16.39
N VAL A 380 8.92 7.87 15.47
CA VAL A 380 8.44 6.48 15.50
C VAL A 380 8.89 5.76 16.79
N LYS A 381 10.15 5.93 17.19
CA LYS A 381 10.66 5.34 18.45
C LYS A 381 9.93 5.86 19.67
N THR A 382 9.63 7.16 19.72
CA THR A 382 8.90 7.77 20.85
C THR A 382 7.52 7.15 20.98
N VAL A 383 6.78 6.99 19.87
CA VAL A 383 5.47 6.32 19.85
C VAL A 383 5.63 4.85 20.25
N ALA A 384 6.58 4.13 19.64
CA ALA A 384 6.82 2.71 19.92
C ALA A 384 7.08 2.44 21.41
N ASN A 385 7.96 3.24 22.04
CA ASN A 385 8.24 3.13 23.47
C ASN A 385 7.00 3.45 24.32
N ALA A 386 6.20 4.44 23.93
CA ALA A 386 4.99 4.81 24.66
C ALA A 386 3.93 3.69 24.63
N ILE A 387 3.66 3.13 23.44
CA ILE A 387 2.66 2.07 23.30
C ILE A 387 3.12 0.75 23.93
N GLN A 388 4.41 0.42 23.87
CA GLN A 388 4.98 -0.76 24.53
C GLN A 388 4.77 -0.71 26.04
N LYS A 389 5.02 0.43 26.69
CA LYS A 389 4.74 0.65 28.12
C LYS A 389 3.27 0.47 28.48
N ASN A 390 2.37 0.70 27.52
CA ASN A 390 0.93 0.53 27.67
C ASN A 390 0.44 -0.89 27.33
N GLY A 391 1.36 -1.85 27.10
CA GLY A 391 1.02 -3.24 26.81
C GLY A 391 0.42 -3.46 25.42
N TYR A 392 0.82 -2.65 24.43
CA TYR A 392 0.37 -2.85 23.06
C TYR A 392 0.90 -4.16 22.48
N GLU A 393 0.00 -4.94 21.89
CA GLU A 393 0.34 -6.16 21.16
C GLU A 393 0.07 -5.92 19.67
N THR A 394 1.13 -5.93 18.87
CA THR A 394 1.00 -5.76 17.40
C THR A 394 0.39 -6.98 16.74
N ARG A 395 -0.43 -6.77 15.73
CA ARG A 395 -1.05 -7.84 14.93
C ARG A 395 -0.53 -7.86 13.51
N ILE A 396 -1.00 -6.93 12.67
CA ILE A 396 -0.52 -6.73 11.31
C ILE A 396 -0.46 -5.22 11.02
N PRO A 397 0.69 -4.73 10.55
CA PRO A 397 2.00 -5.36 10.55
C PRO A 397 2.52 -5.57 11.98
N PRO A 398 3.37 -6.60 12.23
CA PRO A 398 3.81 -6.95 13.59
C PRO A 398 4.94 -6.04 14.09
N TRP A 399 4.95 -4.78 13.75
CA TRP A 399 6.01 -3.83 14.09
C TRP A 399 5.50 -2.72 14.99
N PRO A 400 6.33 -2.23 15.92
CA PRO A 400 5.98 -1.11 16.77
C PRO A 400 5.96 0.24 16.01
N GLY A 401 6.37 0.25 14.76
CA GLY A 401 6.34 1.38 13.86
C GLY A 401 7.26 1.21 12.66
N ALA A 402 7.11 2.05 11.64
CA ALA A 402 7.90 1.95 10.42
C ALA A 402 8.17 3.32 9.76
N ILE A 403 9.28 3.36 9.02
CA ILE A 403 9.50 4.31 7.92
C ILE A 403 9.08 3.60 6.63
N TYR A 404 8.04 4.14 5.99
CA TYR A 404 7.48 3.58 4.77
C TYR A 404 7.88 4.45 3.57
N PHE A 405 8.28 3.84 2.46
CA PHE A 405 8.48 4.55 1.21
C PHE A 405 7.68 3.89 0.09
N GLU A 406 7.00 4.75 -0.67
CA GLU A 406 6.03 4.34 -1.67
C GLU A 406 6.72 4.08 -3.01
N ASP A 407 6.11 3.17 -3.79
CA ASP A 407 6.32 3.01 -5.23
C ASP A 407 7.80 2.88 -5.63
N VAL A 408 8.53 2.00 -4.95
CA VAL A 408 9.88 1.64 -5.40
C VAL A 408 9.81 1.05 -6.79
N SER A 409 10.47 1.70 -7.74
CA SER A 409 10.52 1.31 -9.16
C SER A 409 11.95 1.01 -9.60
N ALA A 410 12.12 0.49 -10.82
CA ALA A 410 13.45 0.28 -11.39
C ALA A 410 14.25 1.59 -11.60
N ASN A 411 13.63 2.75 -11.42
CA ASN A 411 14.29 4.06 -11.46
C ASN A 411 14.54 4.65 -10.05
N SER A 412 14.15 3.96 -8.99
CA SER A 412 14.44 4.43 -7.62
C SER A 412 15.94 4.41 -7.33
N SER A 413 16.44 5.44 -6.66
CA SER A 413 17.86 5.56 -6.28
C SER A 413 18.22 4.53 -5.21
N MET A 414 19.08 3.59 -5.54
CA MET A 414 19.58 2.60 -4.59
C MET A 414 20.41 3.25 -3.48
N GLU A 415 21.08 4.36 -3.74
CA GLU A 415 21.82 5.11 -2.72
C GLU A 415 20.89 5.73 -1.67
N ILE A 416 19.75 6.28 -2.09
CA ILE A 416 18.75 6.82 -1.15
C ILE A 416 18.07 5.68 -0.37
N ILE A 417 17.72 4.57 -1.03
CA ILE A 417 17.17 3.39 -0.36
C ILE A 417 18.15 2.84 0.68
N GLU A 418 19.44 2.79 0.35
CA GLU A 418 20.48 2.35 1.28
C GLU A 418 20.56 3.26 2.51
N ILE A 419 20.48 4.59 2.32
CA ILE A 419 20.44 5.54 3.43
C ILE A 419 19.20 5.31 4.31
N ILE A 420 18.02 5.15 3.72
CA ILE A 420 16.77 4.94 4.46
C ILE A 420 16.86 3.64 5.28
N VAL A 421 17.12 2.52 4.61
CA VAL A 421 17.15 1.20 5.26
C VAL A 421 18.30 1.11 6.25
N GLY A 422 19.49 1.59 5.90
CA GLY A 422 20.66 1.60 6.79
C GLY A 422 20.43 2.44 8.05
N THR A 423 19.80 3.60 7.92
CA THR A 423 19.46 4.46 9.07
C THR A 423 18.46 3.76 9.98
N VAL A 424 17.42 3.14 9.43
CA VAL A 424 16.41 2.41 10.23
C VAL A 424 17.04 1.21 10.93
N LEU A 425 17.86 0.41 10.26
CA LEU A 425 18.55 -0.73 10.86
C LEU A 425 19.49 -0.32 12.01
N ASN A 426 20.18 0.82 11.86
CA ASN A 426 21.14 1.30 12.86
C ASN A 426 20.48 2.04 14.03
N GLN A 427 19.43 2.81 13.78
CA GLN A 427 18.82 3.69 14.76
C GLN A 427 17.43 3.21 15.23
N GLY A 428 16.79 2.29 14.51
CA GLY A 428 15.44 1.80 14.79
C GLY A 428 15.36 0.81 15.95
N VAL A 429 16.50 0.37 16.49
CA VAL A 429 16.55 -0.54 17.66
C VAL A 429 15.88 0.14 18.85
N LEU A 430 14.90 -0.55 19.45
CA LEU A 430 14.29 -0.13 20.70
C LEU A 430 15.14 -0.70 21.85
N ASN A 431 15.37 0.11 22.87
CA ASN A 431 16.07 -0.36 24.06
C ASN A 431 15.15 -1.31 24.82
N ASP A 432 15.64 -2.50 25.13
CA ASP A 432 15.05 -3.37 26.15
C ASP A 432 15.27 -2.69 27.50
N GLU A 433 14.25 -2.00 28.05
CA GLU A 433 14.24 -1.56 29.46
C GLU A 433 13.47 -2.56 30.30
#